data_c6a9d66f0a29fce91da7a0108d269f36
#
_entry.id   c6a9d66f0a29fce91da7a0108d269f36
#
_cell.length_a   1.000
_cell.length_b   1.000
_cell.length_c   1.000
_cell.angle_alpha   90.00
_cell.angle_beta   90.00
_cell.angle_gamma   90.00
#
_symmetry.space_group_name_H-M   'P 1'
#
loop_
_entity.id
_entity.type
_entity.pdbx_description
1 polymer ?
#
loop_
_entity_poly.entity_id
_entity_poly.type
_entity_poly.pdbx_seq_one_letter_code
_entity_poly.pdbx_strand_id
1 'polypeptide(L)'
;MAAPNIPYMIDCGECSLHLVNTSNAWFIEELFRYEDVKKYYVLRADHAANIRAFCQYIVNANQQKASLNFIIFSNYGEEVGFISAEPMMNKSTNMPMWNVGYAVHPSHRQQGYASAALKGLTDFLLQNFSFQHVMLDISNDNIASEMVAKKCGFTKPGDRTGYFDMEHLEVGMRFRWFKQLAGGRTTYFNQAVHCYRQKQYADAVEAFKNALNEPYTPGTPFTDAQIYSNMGMALSSLRRYSEAFHALKKAQSLGLNNPSIEKELLWLRNNVGLF
;
A
#
# COMPACT_ATOMS: atom_id res chain seq x y z
N MET A 1 -20.33 0.31 2.00
CA MET A 1 -19.84 0.00 0.66
C MET A 1 -19.87 -1.50 0.48
N ALA A 2 -20.33 -2.01 -0.67
CA ALA A 2 -20.23 -3.44 -0.96
C ALA A 2 -18.74 -3.82 -1.00
N ALA A 3 -18.37 -4.95 -0.38
CA ALA A 3 -17.01 -5.46 -0.50
C ALA A 3 -16.67 -5.67 -1.98
N PRO A 4 -15.48 -5.27 -2.45
CA PRO A 4 -15.10 -5.43 -3.84
C PRO A 4 -15.25 -6.88 -4.27
N ASN A 5 -15.67 -7.08 -5.50
CA ASN A 5 -15.77 -8.42 -6.07
C ASN A 5 -14.35 -8.93 -6.34
N ILE A 6 -13.93 -9.97 -5.62
CA ILE A 6 -12.63 -10.61 -5.84
C ILE A 6 -12.80 -11.55 -7.03
N PRO A 7 -12.09 -11.34 -8.14
CA PRO A 7 -12.19 -12.22 -9.29
C PRO A 7 -11.60 -13.59 -8.96
N TYR A 8 -12.13 -14.64 -9.56
CA TYR A 8 -11.56 -15.97 -9.47
C TYR A 8 -10.16 -16.03 -10.11
N MET A 9 -9.93 -15.22 -11.14
CA MET A 9 -8.68 -15.17 -11.89
C MET A 9 -8.31 -13.72 -12.21
N ILE A 10 -7.01 -13.41 -12.12
CA ILE A 10 -6.40 -12.15 -12.59
C ILE A 10 -5.40 -12.50 -13.69
N ASP A 11 -5.60 -11.94 -14.87
CA ASP A 11 -4.65 -12.04 -15.96
C ASP A 11 -3.49 -11.07 -15.74
N CYS A 12 -2.26 -11.55 -15.80
CA CYS A 12 -1.03 -10.79 -15.61
C CYS A 12 -0.16 -10.78 -16.89
N GLY A 13 -0.68 -11.20 -18.03
CA GLY A 13 0.01 -11.31 -19.31
C GLY A 13 0.88 -12.57 -19.40
N GLU A 14 2.02 -12.60 -18.72
CA GLU A 14 2.95 -13.75 -18.73
C GLU A 14 2.49 -14.90 -17.82
N CYS A 15 1.49 -14.70 -16.98
CA CYS A 15 0.90 -15.67 -16.10
C CYS A 15 -0.51 -15.27 -15.71
N SER A 16 -1.23 -16.15 -15.02
CA SER A 16 -2.52 -15.83 -14.40
C SER A 16 -2.51 -16.20 -12.92
N LEU A 17 -3.25 -15.44 -12.11
CA LEU A 17 -3.43 -15.70 -10.68
C LEU A 17 -4.79 -16.31 -10.46
N HIS A 18 -4.84 -17.53 -9.93
CA HIS A 18 -6.09 -18.24 -9.65
C HIS A 18 -6.31 -18.31 -8.14
N LEU A 19 -7.49 -17.88 -7.70
CA LEU A 19 -7.83 -17.83 -6.28
C LEU A 19 -7.66 -19.23 -5.64
N VAL A 20 -6.94 -19.27 -4.51
CA VAL A 20 -6.73 -20.52 -3.77
C VAL A 20 -8.06 -21.05 -3.24
N ASN A 21 -8.30 -22.32 -3.47
CA ASN A 21 -9.44 -23.08 -3.00
C ASN A 21 -9.01 -24.50 -2.62
N THR A 22 -9.95 -25.36 -2.24
CA THR A 22 -9.65 -26.73 -1.80
C THR A 22 -9.05 -27.62 -2.89
N SER A 23 -9.27 -27.30 -4.17
CA SER A 23 -8.78 -28.13 -5.28
C SER A 23 -7.33 -27.82 -5.71
N ASN A 24 -6.82 -26.60 -5.42
CA ASN A 24 -5.48 -26.18 -5.81
C ASN A 24 -4.54 -25.88 -4.62
N ALA A 25 -5.04 -25.90 -3.38
CA ALA A 25 -4.23 -25.62 -2.19
C ALA A 25 -3.08 -26.62 -1.97
N TRP A 26 -3.17 -27.83 -2.53
CA TRP A 26 -2.12 -28.86 -2.46
C TRP A 26 -0.77 -28.35 -3.01
N PHE A 27 -0.79 -27.48 -4.00
CA PHE A 27 0.43 -26.94 -4.59
C PHE A 27 1.24 -26.11 -3.58
N ILE A 28 0.58 -25.48 -2.60
CA ILE A 28 1.26 -24.76 -1.52
C ILE A 28 2.04 -25.75 -0.64
N GLU A 29 1.46 -26.93 -0.33
CA GLU A 29 2.20 -27.97 0.41
C GLU A 29 3.44 -28.41 -0.36
N GLU A 30 3.34 -28.56 -1.68
CA GLU A 30 4.48 -28.92 -2.54
C GLU A 30 5.54 -27.82 -2.52
N LEU A 31 5.14 -26.56 -2.70
CA LEU A 31 6.03 -25.40 -2.75
C LEU A 31 6.82 -25.23 -1.44
N PHE A 32 6.18 -25.47 -0.29
CA PHE A 32 6.81 -25.37 1.02
C PHE A 32 7.65 -26.60 1.42
N ARG A 33 7.88 -27.57 0.54
CA ARG A 33 8.91 -28.60 0.73
C ARG A 33 10.32 -28.07 0.51
N TYR A 34 10.48 -26.99 -0.26
CA TYR A 34 11.75 -26.40 -0.60
C TYR A 34 12.28 -25.52 0.53
N GLU A 35 13.50 -25.78 1.01
CA GLU A 35 14.08 -25.06 2.16
C GLU A 35 14.28 -23.58 1.88
N ASP A 36 14.62 -23.20 0.67
CA ASP A 36 14.77 -21.80 0.27
C ASP A 36 13.42 -21.05 0.21
N VAL A 37 12.32 -21.74 -0.10
CA VAL A 37 11.00 -21.16 0.04
C VAL A 37 10.67 -20.90 1.51
N LYS A 38 10.89 -21.87 2.39
CA LYS A 38 10.69 -21.74 3.85
C LYS A 38 11.55 -20.60 4.43
N LYS A 39 12.81 -20.48 3.97
CA LYS A 39 13.74 -19.45 4.42
C LYS A 39 13.24 -18.05 4.16
N TYR A 40 12.68 -17.80 2.99
CA TYR A 40 12.35 -16.44 2.56
C TYR A 40 10.87 -16.10 2.65
N TYR A 41 9.98 -17.09 2.53
CA TYR A 41 8.56 -16.88 2.77
C TYR A 41 8.22 -17.23 4.23
N VAL A 42 8.35 -16.23 5.10
CA VAL A 42 8.16 -16.45 6.54
C VAL A 42 6.69 -16.66 6.87
N LEU A 43 6.41 -17.82 7.43
CA LEU A 43 5.14 -18.18 8.03
C LEU A 43 5.18 -17.95 9.54
N ARG A 44 4.02 -17.74 10.14
CA ARG A 44 3.86 -17.82 11.60
C ARG A 44 4.29 -19.21 12.08
N ALA A 45 4.81 -19.29 13.29
CA ALA A 45 5.37 -20.54 13.82
C ALA A 45 4.38 -21.72 13.80
N ASP A 46 3.11 -21.48 14.10
CA ASP A 46 2.03 -22.48 14.04
C ASP A 46 1.77 -22.98 12.60
N HIS A 47 1.80 -22.09 11.62
CA HIS A 47 1.66 -22.43 10.21
C HIS A 47 2.91 -23.13 9.64
N ALA A 48 4.10 -22.70 10.05
CA ALA A 48 5.35 -23.33 9.64
C ALA A 48 5.46 -24.78 10.16
N ALA A 49 4.94 -25.05 11.36
CA ALA A 49 4.89 -26.38 11.93
C ALA A 49 3.85 -27.30 11.26
N ASN A 50 2.82 -26.74 10.64
CA ASN A 50 1.75 -27.49 9.99
C ASN A 50 1.26 -26.80 8.71
N ILE A 51 1.89 -27.11 7.59
CA ILE A 51 1.55 -26.53 6.27
C ILE A 51 0.11 -26.85 5.83
N ARG A 52 -0.45 -27.99 6.19
CA ARG A 52 -1.86 -28.28 5.88
C ARG A 52 -2.81 -27.35 6.61
N ALA A 53 -2.51 -27.03 7.88
CA ALA A 53 -3.28 -26.03 8.62
C ALA A 53 -3.15 -24.65 7.98
N PHE A 54 -1.98 -24.30 7.46
CA PHE A 54 -1.78 -23.07 6.69
C PHE A 54 -2.62 -23.05 5.40
N CYS A 55 -2.64 -24.13 4.62
CA CYS A 55 -3.48 -24.25 3.43
C CYS A 55 -4.96 -24.08 3.76
N GLN A 56 -5.44 -24.73 4.83
CA GLN A 56 -6.83 -24.55 5.28
C GLN A 56 -7.14 -23.12 5.73
N TYR A 57 -6.21 -22.50 6.45
CA TYR A 57 -6.31 -21.09 6.85
C TYR A 57 -6.45 -20.17 5.62
N ILE A 58 -5.61 -20.34 4.59
CA ILE A 58 -5.65 -19.56 3.35
C ILE A 58 -7.00 -19.72 2.63
N VAL A 59 -7.49 -20.95 2.48
CA VAL A 59 -8.80 -21.21 1.85
C VAL A 59 -9.92 -20.48 2.61
N ASN A 60 -9.93 -20.59 3.93
CA ASN A 60 -10.93 -19.91 4.77
C ASN A 60 -10.79 -18.37 4.69
N ALA A 61 -9.55 -17.84 4.70
CA ALA A 61 -9.29 -16.43 4.59
C ALA A 61 -9.78 -15.82 3.26
N ASN A 62 -9.62 -16.57 2.15
CA ASN A 62 -10.18 -16.18 0.86
C ASN A 62 -11.72 -16.14 0.89
N GLN A 63 -12.36 -17.15 1.48
CA GLN A 63 -13.83 -17.22 1.60
C GLN A 63 -14.37 -16.06 2.44
N GLN A 64 -13.67 -15.70 3.51
CA GLN A 64 -14.02 -14.58 4.41
C GLN A 64 -13.57 -13.22 3.87
N LYS A 65 -12.84 -13.17 2.75
CA LYS A 65 -12.21 -11.97 2.19
C LYS A 65 -11.27 -11.26 3.17
N ALA A 66 -10.69 -12.02 4.10
CA ALA A 66 -9.74 -11.52 5.09
C ALA A 66 -8.34 -11.30 4.51
N SER A 67 -7.97 -12.06 3.50
CA SER A 67 -6.77 -11.90 2.68
C SER A 67 -7.04 -12.39 1.26
N LEU A 68 -6.12 -12.13 0.34
CA LEU A 68 -6.21 -12.57 -1.05
C LEU A 68 -5.02 -13.48 -1.34
N ASN A 69 -5.32 -14.71 -1.70
CA ASN A 69 -4.31 -15.74 -1.91
C ASN A 69 -4.53 -16.43 -3.24
N PHE A 70 -3.49 -16.51 -4.07
CA PHE A 70 -3.58 -17.03 -5.42
C PHE A 70 -2.45 -18.02 -5.72
N ILE A 71 -2.76 -19.06 -6.48
CA ILE A 71 -1.77 -19.85 -7.20
C ILE A 71 -1.43 -19.11 -8.49
N ILE A 72 -0.15 -19.03 -8.80
CA ILE A 72 0.35 -18.49 -10.06
C ILE A 72 0.38 -19.63 -11.08
N PHE A 73 -0.33 -19.46 -12.19
CA PHE A 73 -0.32 -20.39 -13.32
C PHE A 73 0.47 -19.81 -14.49
N SER A 74 1.28 -20.63 -15.13
CA SER A 74 1.88 -20.30 -16.42
C SER A 74 0.80 -20.19 -17.51
N ASN A 75 1.12 -19.60 -18.67
CA ASN A 75 0.22 -19.59 -19.81
C ASN A 75 -0.01 -20.98 -20.42
N TYR A 76 0.74 -21.99 -19.95
CA TYR A 76 0.55 -23.40 -20.35
C TYR A 76 -0.34 -24.18 -19.36
N GLY A 77 -0.86 -23.51 -18.31
CA GLY A 77 -1.75 -24.11 -17.33
C GLY A 77 -1.03 -24.88 -16.21
N GLU A 78 0.26 -24.64 -16.01
CA GLU A 78 1.05 -25.26 -14.94
C GLU A 78 1.05 -24.36 -13.70
N GLU A 79 0.95 -24.96 -12.51
CA GLU A 79 1.16 -24.24 -11.25
C GLU A 79 2.66 -23.94 -11.08
N VAL A 80 3.00 -22.66 -11.02
CA VAL A 80 4.40 -22.21 -10.98
C VAL A 80 4.77 -21.44 -9.72
N GLY A 81 3.79 -21.04 -8.91
CA GLY A 81 4.05 -20.27 -7.70
C GLY A 81 2.81 -19.95 -6.88
N PHE A 82 3.03 -19.21 -5.83
CA PHE A 82 2.01 -18.72 -4.90
C PHE A 82 2.24 -17.23 -4.61
N ILE A 83 1.17 -16.46 -4.49
CA ILE A 83 1.21 -15.05 -4.11
C ILE A 83 0.04 -14.73 -3.18
N SER A 84 0.32 -13.96 -2.14
CA SER A 84 -0.69 -13.53 -1.17
C SER A 84 -0.68 -12.01 -0.97
N ALA A 85 -1.81 -11.46 -0.58
CA ALA A 85 -1.94 -10.09 -0.10
C ALA A 85 -2.78 -10.08 1.17
N GLU A 86 -2.20 -9.56 2.25
CA GLU A 86 -2.86 -9.42 3.55
C GLU A 86 -3.06 -7.94 3.88
N PRO A 87 -4.26 -7.51 4.29
CA PRO A 87 -4.48 -6.16 4.75
C PRO A 87 -3.81 -5.98 6.12
N MET A 88 -3.09 -4.89 6.26
CA MET A 88 -2.45 -4.54 7.52
C MET A 88 -2.48 -3.02 7.78
N MET A 89 -2.23 -2.64 9.03
CA MET A 89 -2.05 -1.24 9.42
C MET A 89 -0.58 -0.95 9.64
N ASN A 90 -0.09 0.10 9.01
CA ASN A 90 1.22 0.63 9.36
C ASN A 90 1.17 1.23 10.76
N LYS A 91 1.89 0.64 11.71
CA LYS A 91 1.88 1.06 13.13
C LYS A 91 2.39 2.49 13.33
N SER A 92 3.31 2.95 12.48
CA SER A 92 3.94 4.27 12.61
C SER A 92 3.06 5.40 12.04
N THR A 93 2.34 5.13 10.94
CA THR A 93 1.53 6.13 10.24
C THR A 93 0.03 5.94 10.44
N ASN A 94 -0.39 4.83 11.02
CA ASN A 94 -1.78 4.38 11.15
C ASN A 94 -2.51 4.32 9.79
N MET A 95 -1.76 4.01 8.71
CA MET A 95 -2.32 3.92 7.36
C MET A 95 -2.55 2.46 6.98
N PRO A 96 -3.73 2.15 6.39
CA PRO A 96 -3.99 0.81 5.87
C PRO A 96 -3.14 0.55 4.62
N MET A 97 -2.61 -0.66 4.51
CA MET A 97 -1.79 -1.11 3.38
C MET A 97 -1.96 -2.60 3.15
N TRP A 98 -1.49 -3.05 1.98
CA TRP A 98 -1.38 -4.47 1.68
C TRP A 98 0.04 -4.95 1.90
N ASN A 99 0.21 -6.02 2.65
CA ASN A 99 1.46 -6.78 2.70
C ASN A 99 1.39 -7.92 1.69
N VAL A 100 2.31 -7.93 0.73
CA VAL A 100 2.34 -8.94 -0.33
C VAL A 100 3.54 -9.85 -0.14
N GLY A 101 3.28 -11.16 -0.17
CA GLY A 101 4.30 -12.20 -0.19
C GLY A 101 4.14 -13.10 -1.40
N TYR A 102 5.25 -13.61 -1.96
CA TYR A 102 5.22 -14.53 -3.09
C TYR A 102 6.37 -15.55 -3.03
N ALA A 103 6.14 -16.68 -3.66
CA ALA A 103 7.15 -17.70 -3.90
C ALA A 103 6.93 -18.35 -5.27
N VAL A 104 8.02 -18.66 -5.99
CA VAL A 104 8.00 -19.37 -7.26
C VAL A 104 8.72 -20.69 -7.11
N HIS A 105 8.11 -21.75 -7.65
CA HIS A 105 8.67 -23.08 -7.64
C HIS A 105 10.07 -23.09 -8.27
N PRO A 106 11.07 -23.76 -7.70
CA PRO A 106 12.46 -23.71 -8.16
C PRO A 106 12.65 -23.97 -9.66
N SER A 107 11.92 -24.93 -10.24
CA SER A 107 12.00 -25.26 -11.67
C SER A 107 11.44 -24.19 -12.60
N HIS A 108 10.68 -23.22 -12.09
CA HIS A 108 10.02 -22.16 -12.87
C HIS A 108 10.58 -20.77 -12.59
N ARG A 109 11.72 -20.68 -11.87
CA ARG A 109 12.39 -19.40 -11.59
C ARG A 109 13.07 -18.84 -12.84
N GLN A 110 13.39 -17.53 -12.76
CA GLN A 110 14.06 -16.78 -13.83
C GLN A 110 13.26 -16.67 -15.16
N GLN A 111 11.98 -17.05 -15.14
CA GLN A 111 11.08 -16.98 -16.27
C GLN A 111 10.12 -15.77 -16.23
N GLY A 112 10.31 -14.86 -15.26
CA GLY A 112 9.51 -13.62 -15.17
C GLY A 112 8.22 -13.74 -14.33
N TYR A 113 7.78 -14.93 -13.94
CA TYR A 113 6.51 -15.18 -13.26
C TYR A 113 6.33 -14.36 -11.97
N ALA A 114 7.37 -14.27 -11.12
CA ALA A 114 7.30 -13.46 -9.90
C ALA A 114 7.03 -11.98 -10.20
N SER A 115 7.67 -11.42 -11.22
CA SER A 115 7.48 -10.01 -11.60
C SER A 115 6.10 -9.77 -12.21
N ALA A 116 5.63 -10.67 -13.08
CA ALA A 116 4.30 -10.57 -13.70
C ALA A 116 3.19 -10.68 -12.64
N ALA A 117 3.28 -11.69 -11.77
CA ALA A 117 2.34 -11.92 -10.67
C ALA A 117 2.29 -10.74 -9.68
N LEU A 118 3.47 -10.27 -9.24
CA LEU A 118 3.56 -9.14 -8.32
C LEU A 118 2.98 -7.86 -8.94
N LYS A 119 3.32 -7.58 -10.20
CA LYS A 119 2.78 -6.41 -10.90
C LYS A 119 1.27 -6.51 -11.05
N GLY A 120 0.74 -7.63 -11.57
CA GLY A 120 -0.69 -7.83 -11.79
C GLY A 120 -1.50 -7.75 -10.50
N LEU A 121 -1.07 -8.43 -9.43
CA LEU A 121 -1.74 -8.34 -8.13
C LEU A 121 -1.69 -6.92 -7.56
N THR A 122 -0.53 -6.27 -7.61
CA THR A 122 -0.38 -4.90 -7.10
C THR A 122 -1.29 -3.91 -7.83
N ASP A 123 -1.33 -3.97 -9.17
CA ASP A 123 -2.17 -3.11 -9.98
C ASP A 123 -3.66 -3.37 -9.68
N PHE A 124 -4.05 -4.63 -9.52
CA PHE A 124 -5.41 -5.00 -9.10
C PHE A 124 -5.76 -4.43 -7.72
N LEU A 125 -4.88 -4.57 -6.73
CA LEU A 125 -5.09 -4.06 -5.38
C LEU A 125 -5.26 -2.54 -5.34
N LEU A 126 -4.38 -1.82 -6.02
CA LEU A 126 -4.39 -0.35 -6.05
C LEU A 126 -5.60 0.22 -6.82
N GLN A 127 -6.13 -0.50 -7.80
CA GLN A 127 -7.30 -0.09 -8.57
C GLN A 127 -8.63 -0.38 -7.88
N ASN A 128 -8.71 -1.48 -7.14
CA ASN A 128 -9.99 -2.00 -6.64
C ASN A 128 -10.21 -1.79 -5.14
N PHE A 129 -9.18 -1.40 -4.39
CA PHE A 129 -9.27 -1.17 -2.95
C PHE A 129 -8.83 0.25 -2.58
N SER A 130 -9.35 0.76 -1.47
CA SER A 130 -9.00 2.09 -0.96
C SER A 130 -7.59 2.20 -0.39
N PHE A 131 -6.88 1.08 -0.20
CA PHE A 131 -5.50 1.07 0.28
C PHE A 131 -4.56 1.47 -0.85
N GLN A 132 -3.85 2.58 -0.66
CA GLN A 132 -2.98 3.15 -1.70
C GLN A 132 -1.52 2.69 -1.58
N HIS A 133 -1.23 1.78 -0.64
CA HIS A 133 0.13 1.30 -0.40
C HIS A 133 0.17 -0.21 -0.45
N VAL A 134 1.19 -0.71 -1.13
CA VAL A 134 1.59 -2.11 -1.12
C VAL A 134 2.99 -2.22 -0.56
N MET A 135 3.20 -3.17 0.33
CA MET A 135 4.46 -3.41 1.02
C MET A 135 4.97 -4.82 0.73
N LEU A 136 6.27 -4.96 0.67
CA LEU A 136 6.98 -6.24 0.68
C LEU A 136 7.98 -6.25 1.82
N ASP A 137 8.01 -7.31 2.60
CA ASP A 137 9.10 -7.58 3.54
C ASP A 137 10.10 -8.54 2.89
N ILE A 138 11.31 -8.05 2.59
CA ILE A 138 12.33 -8.80 1.87
C ILE A 138 13.57 -8.92 2.75
N SER A 139 14.04 -10.15 2.97
CA SER A 139 15.31 -10.41 3.64
C SER A 139 16.47 -9.76 2.85
N ASN A 140 17.44 -9.18 3.55
CA ASN A 140 18.56 -8.47 2.95
C ASN A 140 19.49 -9.37 2.10
N ASP A 141 19.44 -10.68 2.30
CA ASP A 141 20.16 -11.68 1.51
C ASP A 141 19.33 -12.26 0.36
N ASN A 142 18.06 -11.87 0.21
CA ASN A 142 17.20 -12.30 -0.89
C ASN A 142 17.30 -11.36 -2.10
N ILE A 143 18.45 -11.39 -2.76
CA ILE A 143 18.75 -10.54 -3.93
C ILE A 143 17.73 -10.75 -5.06
N ALA A 144 17.25 -11.98 -5.24
CA ALA A 144 16.26 -12.28 -6.28
C ALA A 144 14.94 -11.51 -6.06
N SER A 145 14.39 -11.52 -4.84
CA SER A 145 13.20 -10.75 -4.51
C SER A 145 13.42 -9.24 -4.55
N GLU A 146 14.62 -8.77 -4.17
CA GLU A 146 15.00 -7.36 -4.31
C GLU A 146 14.95 -6.89 -5.77
N MET A 147 15.49 -7.70 -6.70
CA MET A 147 15.43 -7.41 -8.14
C MET A 147 13.99 -7.39 -8.67
N VAL A 148 13.15 -8.33 -8.24
CA VAL A 148 11.72 -8.36 -8.59
C VAL A 148 11.01 -7.11 -8.08
N ALA A 149 11.23 -6.72 -6.83
CA ALA A 149 10.63 -5.52 -6.25
C ALA A 149 11.02 -4.26 -7.05
N LYS A 150 12.31 -4.07 -7.36
CA LYS A 150 12.81 -2.96 -8.19
C LYS A 150 12.16 -2.94 -9.57
N LYS A 151 12.11 -4.10 -10.26
CA LYS A 151 11.48 -4.23 -11.58
C LYS A 151 10.00 -3.87 -11.57
N CYS A 152 9.30 -4.13 -10.45
CA CYS A 152 7.89 -3.80 -10.26
C CYS A 152 7.65 -2.38 -9.72
N GLY A 153 8.67 -1.54 -9.61
CA GLY A 153 8.57 -0.14 -9.18
C GLY A 153 8.41 0.08 -7.68
N PHE A 154 8.81 -0.91 -6.87
CA PHE A 154 8.92 -0.74 -5.43
C PHE A 154 10.20 0.01 -5.06
N THR A 155 10.12 0.83 -4.02
CA THR A 155 11.26 1.60 -3.50
C THR A 155 11.57 1.20 -2.06
N LYS A 156 12.84 1.21 -1.72
CA LYS A 156 13.34 0.93 -0.37
C LYS A 156 13.45 2.25 0.40
N PRO A 157 12.90 2.38 1.61
CA PRO A 157 12.82 3.65 2.33
C PRO A 157 14.17 4.33 2.60
N GLY A 158 15.28 3.60 2.56
CA GLY A 158 16.61 4.15 2.80
C GLY A 158 17.15 5.06 1.69
N ASP A 159 16.57 5.02 0.48
CA ASP A 159 17.08 5.77 -0.67
C ASP A 159 16.50 7.18 -0.79
N ARG A 160 15.40 7.52 -0.10
CA ARG A 160 14.76 8.83 -0.25
C ARG A 160 14.06 9.45 0.96
N THR A 161 13.67 8.75 2.03
CA THR A 161 12.76 9.32 3.05
C THR A 161 13.06 9.00 4.51
N GLY A 162 14.16 8.39 4.87
CA GLY A 162 14.56 8.23 6.29
C GLY A 162 13.61 7.37 7.17
N TYR A 163 12.77 6.55 6.61
CA TYR A 163 11.94 5.61 7.35
C TYR A 163 12.62 4.24 7.39
N PHE A 164 13.32 3.97 8.49
CA PHE A 164 13.81 2.63 8.82
C PHE A 164 12.86 2.01 9.84
N ASP A 165 12.12 1.01 9.43
CA ASP A 165 11.51 0.07 10.36
C ASP A 165 12.19 -1.29 10.08
N MET A 166 13.22 -1.60 10.86
CA MET A 166 13.90 -2.90 10.79
C MET A 166 13.25 -3.82 11.82
N GLU A 167 12.51 -4.82 11.36
CA GLU A 167 12.13 -5.94 12.21
C GLU A 167 13.26 -6.96 12.23
N HIS A 168 13.83 -7.18 13.41
CA HIS A 168 14.69 -8.34 13.66
C HIS A 168 13.80 -9.57 13.79
N LEU A 169 13.81 -10.41 12.77
CA LEU A 169 13.25 -11.75 12.86
C LEU A 169 14.38 -12.73 13.13
N GLU A 170 14.05 -13.89 13.72
CA GLU A 170 15.02 -14.97 13.97
C GLU A 170 15.82 -15.41 12.74
N VAL A 171 15.35 -15.05 11.54
CA VAL A 171 15.90 -15.42 10.21
C VAL A 171 16.75 -14.30 9.58
N GLY A 172 17.04 -13.18 10.28
CA GLY A 172 17.85 -12.08 9.78
C GLY A 172 17.09 -10.77 9.57
N MET A 173 17.80 -9.73 9.13
CA MET A 173 17.20 -8.42 8.86
C MET A 173 16.40 -8.43 7.57
N ARG A 174 15.22 -7.81 7.62
CA ARG A 174 14.36 -7.60 6.47
C ARG A 174 14.22 -6.12 6.17
N PHE A 175 14.12 -5.80 4.89
CA PHE A 175 13.82 -4.46 4.43
C PHE A 175 12.41 -4.40 3.90
N ARG A 176 11.69 -3.34 4.24
CA ARG A 176 10.36 -3.05 3.70
C ARG A 176 10.48 -2.28 2.41
N TRP A 177 9.80 -2.76 1.40
CA TRP A 177 9.70 -2.14 0.09
C TRP A 177 8.28 -1.66 -0.13
N PHE A 178 8.12 -0.45 -0.62
CA PHE A 178 6.82 0.15 -0.81
C PHE A 178 6.60 0.50 -2.27
N LYS A 179 5.37 0.25 -2.74
CA LYS A 179 4.85 0.79 -3.97
C LYS A 179 3.61 1.60 -3.64
N GLN A 180 3.56 2.79 -4.20
CA GLN A 180 2.44 3.69 -4.10
C GLN A 180 1.92 3.94 -5.51
N LEU A 181 0.59 4.06 -5.66
CA LEU A 181 0.01 4.44 -6.94
C LEU A 181 0.52 5.84 -7.30
N ALA A 182 1.27 5.99 -8.37
CA ALA A 182 1.80 7.27 -8.80
C ALA A 182 0.63 8.19 -9.21
N GLY A 183 0.57 9.40 -8.64
CA GLY A 183 -0.35 10.45 -9.07
C GLY A 183 -1.75 10.35 -8.52
N GLY A 184 -2.12 9.63 -7.55
CA GLY A 184 -3.48 9.65 -6.99
C GLY A 184 -3.67 10.71 -5.89
N ARG A 185 -4.91 11.16 -5.70
CA ARG A 185 -5.31 12.12 -4.66
C ARG A 185 -4.71 11.81 -3.28
N THR A 186 -4.78 10.55 -2.86
CA THR A 186 -4.24 10.06 -1.59
C THR A 186 -2.72 10.16 -1.55
N THR A 187 -2.04 9.90 -2.66
CA THR A 187 -0.59 10.04 -2.80
C THR A 187 -0.15 11.47 -2.53
N TYR A 188 -0.74 12.41 -3.25
CA TYR A 188 -0.42 13.82 -3.09
C TYR A 188 -0.78 14.34 -1.70
N PHE A 189 -1.91 13.92 -1.12
CA PHE A 189 -2.27 14.29 0.24
C PHE A 189 -1.25 13.80 1.26
N ASN A 190 -0.81 12.55 1.17
CA ASN A 190 0.18 11.97 2.08
C ASN A 190 1.55 12.64 1.93
N GLN A 191 1.97 12.92 0.71
CA GLN A 191 3.17 13.70 0.42
C GLN A 191 3.08 15.09 1.06
N ALA A 192 1.94 15.78 0.92
CA ALA A 192 1.71 17.09 1.50
C ALA A 192 1.80 17.06 3.03
N VAL A 193 1.18 16.08 3.68
CA VAL A 193 1.26 15.92 5.14
C VAL A 193 2.69 15.61 5.58
N HIS A 194 3.42 14.80 4.83
CA HIS A 194 4.83 14.53 5.11
C HIS A 194 5.66 15.82 5.03
N CYS A 195 5.57 16.58 3.92
CA CYS A 195 6.26 17.85 3.76
C CYS A 195 5.90 18.86 4.87
N TYR A 196 4.62 18.92 5.25
CA TYR A 196 4.16 19.79 6.35
C TYR A 196 4.84 19.43 7.67
N ARG A 197 4.94 18.15 8.03
CA ARG A 197 5.62 17.69 9.24
C ARG A 197 7.11 18.01 9.24
N GLN A 198 7.74 18.01 8.07
CA GLN A 198 9.15 18.40 7.88
C GLN A 198 9.34 19.93 7.80
N LYS A 199 8.28 20.72 8.00
CA LYS A 199 8.25 22.17 7.87
C LYS A 199 8.59 22.69 6.45
N GLN A 200 8.48 21.81 5.44
CA GLN A 200 8.60 22.13 4.02
C GLN A 200 7.23 22.61 3.50
N TYR A 201 6.79 23.76 4.01
CA TYR A 201 5.40 24.22 3.80
C TYR A 201 5.09 24.55 2.35
N ALA A 202 6.07 25.03 1.56
CA ALA A 202 5.88 25.32 0.14
C ALA A 202 5.58 24.03 -0.65
N ASP A 203 6.37 22.99 -0.41
CA ASP A 203 6.19 21.68 -1.06
C ASP A 203 4.87 21.03 -0.61
N ALA A 204 4.50 21.22 0.67
CA ALA A 204 3.21 20.77 1.19
C ALA A 204 2.03 21.42 0.46
N VAL A 205 2.07 22.74 0.24
CA VAL A 205 1.01 23.46 -0.49
C VAL A 205 0.90 22.97 -1.92
N GLU A 206 2.01 22.76 -2.62
CA GLU A 206 2.00 22.25 -3.99
C GLU A 206 1.44 20.84 -4.07
N ALA A 207 1.83 19.96 -3.16
CA ALA A 207 1.29 18.61 -3.08
C ALA A 207 -0.22 18.61 -2.71
N PHE A 208 -0.72 19.51 -1.86
CA PHE A 208 -2.16 19.66 -1.62
C PHE A 208 -2.92 20.12 -2.86
N LYS A 209 -2.36 21.03 -3.66
CA LYS A 209 -2.97 21.43 -4.93
C LYS A 209 -3.04 20.27 -5.91
N ASN A 210 -1.98 19.48 -6.02
CA ASN A 210 -1.99 18.27 -6.86
C ASN A 210 -3.06 17.29 -6.38
N ALA A 211 -3.25 17.12 -5.06
CA ALA A 211 -4.33 16.30 -4.53
C ALA A 211 -5.74 16.82 -4.92
N LEU A 212 -5.95 18.14 -4.97
CA LEU A 212 -7.21 18.76 -5.38
C LEU A 212 -7.48 18.61 -6.88
N ASN A 213 -6.43 18.54 -7.70
CA ASN A 213 -6.56 18.34 -9.15
C ASN A 213 -6.94 16.90 -9.53
N GLU A 214 -6.74 15.96 -8.61
CA GLU A 214 -7.16 14.57 -8.81
C GLU A 214 -8.65 14.37 -8.52
N PRO A 215 -9.37 13.59 -9.32
CA PRO A 215 -10.80 13.37 -9.12
C PRO A 215 -11.08 12.74 -7.76
N TYR A 216 -12.13 13.22 -7.10
CA TYR A 216 -12.65 12.56 -5.91
C TYR A 216 -13.38 11.29 -6.32
N THR A 217 -12.92 10.14 -5.84
CA THR A 217 -13.62 8.85 -5.99
C THR A 217 -14.23 8.44 -4.65
N PRO A 218 -15.46 7.89 -4.64
CA PRO A 218 -16.06 7.35 -3.41
C PRO A 218 -15.15 6.32 -2.76
N GLY A 219 -14.86 6.52 -1.48
CA GLY A 219 -13.88 5.69 -0.74
C GLY A 219 -12.50 6.31 -0.60
N THR A 220 -12.21 7.43 -1.27
CA THR A 220 -11.01 8.21 -0.99
C THR A 220 -11.05 8.70 0.47
N PRO A 221 -10.00 8.48 1.27
CA PRO A 221 -10.02 8.80 2.71
C PRO A 221 -10.03 10.31 3.00
N PHE A 222 -9.79 11.17 2.01
CA PHE A 222 -9.68 12.61 2.17
C PHE A 222 -10.62 13.37 1.24
N THR A 223 -11.48 14.19 1.84
CA THR A 223 -12.39 15.09 1.13
C THR A 223 -11.67 16.37 0.69
N ASP A 224 -12.24 17.12 -0.26
CA ASP A 224 -11.74 18.45 -0.61
C ASP A 224 -11.66 19.36 0.61
N ALA A 225 -12.67 19.30 1.48
CA ALA A 225 -12.71 20.08 2.70
C ALA A 225 -11.48 19.84 3.60
N GLN A 226 -11.08 18.58 3.77
CA GLN A 226 -9.91 18.22 4.55
C GLN A 226 -8.61 18.69 3.88
N ILE A 227 -8.53 18.60 2.55
CA ILE A 227 -7.35 19.08 1.81
C ILE A 227 -7.24 20.60 1.92
N TYR A 228 -8.33 21.34 1.69
CA TYR A 228 -8.33 22.80 1.85
C TYR A 228 -7.97 23.23 3.28
N SER A 229 -8.45 22.54 4.30
CA SER A 229 -8.10 22.81 5.69
C SER A 229 -6.59 22.68 5.94
N ASN A 230 -5.99 21.54 5.55
CA ASN A 230 -4.56 21.32 5.75
C ASN A 230 -3.70 22.26 4.90
N MET A 231 -4.12 22.57 3.66
CA MET A 231 -3.45 23.54 2.81
C MET A 231 -3.50 24.94 3.41
N GLY A 232 -4.63 25.34 3.99
CA GLY A 232 -4.76 26.63 4.69
C GLY A 232 -3.80 26.76 5.86
N MET A 233 -3.60 25.71 6.66
CA MET A 233 -2.63 25.68 7.75
C MET A 233 -1.18 25.80 7.23
N ALA A 234 -0.86 25.12 6.12
CA ALA A 234 0.44 25.23 5.47
C ALA A 234 0.71 26.64 4.93
N LEU A 235 -0.28 27.25 4.30
CA LEU A 235 -0.21 28.63 3.78
C LEU A 235 -0.03 29.66 4.91
N SER A 236 -0.72 29.46 6.03
CA SER A 236 -0.55 30.31 7.22
C SER A 236 0.89 30.22 7.77
N SER A 237 1.45 29.02 7.83
CA SER A 237 2.85 28.79 8.22
C SER A 237 3.85 29.44 7.28
N LEU A 238 3.51 29.62 5.99
CA LEU A 238 4.26 30.38 4.98
C LEU A 238 4.04 31.90 5.06
N ARG A 239 3.18 32.38 5.96
CA ARG A 239 2.73 33.79 6.04
C ARG A 239 1.98 34.27 4.78
N ARG A 240 1.44 33.34 3.98
CA ARG A 240 0.56 33.62 2.83
C ARG A 240 -0.88 33.75 3.33
N TYR A 241 -1.13 34.74 4.16
CA TYR A 241 -2.33 34.83 5.00
C TYR A 241 -3.64 34.99 4.22
N SER A 242 -3.64 35.76 3.13
CA SER A 242 -4.82 35.90 2.27
C SER A 242 -5.24 34.53 1.68
N GLU A 243 -4.27 33.79 1.14
CA GLU A 243 -4.54 32.46 0.56
C GLU A 243 -4.94 31.44 1.63
N ALA A 244 -4.32 31.51 2.82
CA ALA A 244 -4.69 30.69 3.97
C ALA A 244 -6.16 30.93 4.36
N PHE A 245 -6.57 32.21 4.45
CA PHE A 245 -7.94 32.56 4.76
C PHE A 245 -8.94 32.01 3.73
N HIS A 246 -8.65 32.16 2.44
CA HIS A 246 -9.50 31.62 1.38
C HIS A 246 -9.60 30.09 1.43
N ALA A 247 -8.48 29.38 1.65
CA ALA A 247 -8.48 27.94 1.75
C ALA A 247 -9.29 27.44 2.95
N LEU A 248 -9.13 28.05 4.14
CA LEU A 248 -9.90 27.69 5.33
C LEU A 248 -11.39 28.00 5.18
N LYS A 249 -11.73 29.14 4.56
CA LYS A 249 -13.14 29.47 4.21
C LYS A 249 -13.74 28.46 3.23
N LYS A 250 -12.96 28.02 2.25
CA LYS A 250 -13.38 26.97 1.33
C LYS A 250 -13.65 25.65 2.06
N ALA A 251 -12.79 25.27 3.01
CA ALA A 251 -13.00 24.09 3.85
C ALA A 251 -14.33 24.18 4.63
N GLN A 252 -14.64 25.35 5.23
CA GLN A 252 -15.92 25.59 5.92
C GLN A 252 -17.11 25.49 4.97
N SER A 253 -17.03 26.08 3.79
CA SER A 253 -18.13 26.04 2.80
C SER A 253 -18.42 24.64 2.29
N LEU A 254 -17.42 23.73 2.38
CA LEU A 254 -17.56 22.30 2.07
C LEU A 254 -17.99 21.45 3.27
N GLY A 255 -18.40 22.08 4.38
CA GLY A 255 -18.97 21.43 5.54
C GLY A 255 -17.97 20.99 6.61
N LEU A 256 -16.69 21.34 6.50
CA LEU A 256 -15.70 21.00 7.52
C LEU A 256 -15.59 22.13 8.55
N ASN A 257 -16.26 21.95 9.68
CA ASN A 257 -16.16 22.85 10.82
C ASN A 257 -15.45 22.16 11.98
N ASN A 258 -14.31 22.67 12.36
CA ASN A 258 -13.58 22.19 13.54
C ASN A 258 -12.90 23.36 14.28
N PRO A 259 -12.58 23.19 15.57
CA PRO A 259 -12.02 24.26 16.39
C PRO A 259 -10.69 24.83 15.86
N SER A 260 -9.87 24.01 15.17
CA SER A 260 -8.59 24.46 14.62
C SER A 260 -8.78 25.44 13.47
N ILE A 261 -9.74 25.18 12.58
CA ILE A 261 -10.09 26.10 11.48
C ILE A 261 -10.63 27.42 12.04
N GLU A 262 -11.54 27.35 13.02
CA GLU A 262 -12.15 28.54 13.63
C GLU A 262 -11.10 29.40 14.32
N LYS A 263 -10.23 28.77 15.09
CA LYS A 263 -9.12 29.47 15.78
C LYS A 263 -8.19 30.17 14.80
N GLU A 264 -7.81 29.51 13.73
CA GLU A 264 -6.90 30.09 12.72
C GLU A 264 -7.57 31.22 11.95
N LEU A 265 -8.82 31.08 11.55
CA LEU A 265 -9.59 32.14 10.89
C LEU A 265 -9.77 33.37 11.81
N LEU A 266 -10.01 33.14 13.10
CA LEU A 266 -10.11 34.24 14.07
C LEU A 266 -8.78 34.96 14.22
N TRP A 267 -7.67 34.21 14.27
CA TRP A 267 -6.34 34.76 14.35
C TRP A 267 -6.01 35.61 13.11
N LEU A 268 -6.31 35.11 11.89
CA LEU A 268 -6.10 35.80 10.64
C LEU A 268 -6.90 37.11 10.56
N ARG A 269 -8.16 37.10 11.03
CA ARG A 269 -8.98 38.33 11.11
C ARG A 269 -8.39 39.38 12.04
N ASN A 270 -8.01 38.96 13.24
CA ASN A 270 -7.58 39.91 14.30
C ASN A 270 -6.17 40.46 14.06
N ASN A 271 -5.28 39.70 13.41
CA ASN A 271 -3.88 40.05 13.28
C ASN A 271 -3.46 40.52 11.87
N VAL A 272 -4.25 40.16 10.85
CA VAL A 272 -3.93 40.45 9.44
C VAL A 272 -5.00 41.34 8.78
N GLY A 273 -6.15 41.55 9.43
CA GLY A 273 -7.23 42.39 8.91
C GLY A 273 -7.96 41.80 7.72
N LEU A 274 -8.04 40.48 7.63
CA LEU A 274 -8.78 39.77 6.57
C LEU A 274 -10.23 39.52 7.01
N PHE A 275 -11.21 39.95 6.20
CA PHE A 275 -12.65 39.92 6.46
C PHE A 275 -13.38 38.93 5.57
#